data_512f85fe8cdb1617d7cdc4f5f6a5c39b
#
_entry.id   512f85fe8cdb1617d7cdc4f5f6a5c39b
#
_cell.length_a   1.000
_cell.length_b   1.000
_cell.length_c   1.000
_cell.angle_alpha   90.00
_cell.angle_beta   90.00
_cell.angle_gamma   90.00
#
_symmetry.space_group_name_H-M   'P 1'
#
loop_
_entity.id
_entity.type
_entity.pdbx_description
1 polymer ?
#
loop_
_entity_poly.entity_id
_entity_poly.type
_entity_poly.pdbx_seq_one_letter_code
_entity_poly.pdbx_strand_id
1 'polypeptide(L)'
;MESMERVDAVVIGAGVVGLALARHLAMLGREVVLLEAEDRIGTGISSRNSEVIHAGIYYPKDSLKARLCVAGNRALYAYCAAHGVGHRRCGKLIVATDASQLEPLHQLRGRAEANGVADLLWLEA
;
A
#
# COMPACT_ATOMS: atom_id res chain seq x y z
N MET A 1 6.51 -2.03 -45.13
CA MET A 1 7.40 -2.42 -44.03
C MET A 1 6.87 -1.77 -42.79
N GLU A 2 6.23 -2.55 -41.90
CA GLU A 2 5.86 -2.06 -40.59
C GLU A 2 7.16 -1.75 -39.82
N SER A 3 7.31 -0.51 -39.37
CA SER A 3 8.41 -0.12 -38.51
C SER A 3 8.17 -0.74 -37.13
N MET A 4 9.01 -1.67 -36.70
CA MET A 4 9.01 -2.16 -35.32
C MET A 4 9.52 -1.03 -34.43
N GLU A 5 8.63 -0.53 -33.55
CA GLU A 5 9.05 0.37 -32.46
C GLU A 5 9.75 -0.44 -31.38
N ARG A 6 10.87 0.07 -30.89
CA ARG A 6 11.61 -0.52 -29.78
C ARG A 6 11.40 0.34 -28.54
N VAL A 7 11.00 -0.29 -27.44
CA VAL A 7 10.84 0.35 -26.13
C VAL A 7 11.62 -0.43 -25.08
N ASP A 8 12.00 0.20 -23.99
CA ASP A 8 12.75 -0.45 -22.90
C ASP A 8 11.86 -1.38 -22.07
N ALA A 9 10.59 -1.03 -21.89
CA ALA A 9 9.65 -1.80 -21.10
C ALA A 9 8.20 -1.63 -21.58
N VAL A 10 7.45 -2.71 -21.46
CA VAL A 10 5.99 -2.69 -21.62
C VAL A 10 5.36 -3.10 -20.30
N VAL A 11 4.46 -2.27 -19.77
CA VAL A 11 3.67 -2.56 -18.57
C VAL A 11 2.24 -2.86 -19.01
N ILE A 12 1.71 -4.00 -18.61
CA ILE A 12 0.35 -4.44 -18.96
C ILE A 12 -0.54 -4.26 -17.74
N GLY A 13 -1.58 -3.44 -17.88
CA GLY A 13 -2.54 -3.07 -16.85
C GLY A 13 -2.23 -1.72 -16.20
N ALA A 14 -3.16 -0.77 -16.31
CA ALA A 14 -3.06 0.56 -15.72
C ALA A 14 -3.83 0.71 -14.40
N GLY A 15 -3.80 -0.32 -13.56
CA GLY A 15 -4.16 -0.23 -12.15
C GLY A 15 -3.04 0.48 -11.35
N VAL A 16 -3.24 0.67 -10.04
CA VAL A 16 -2.28 1.39 -9.18
C VAL A 16 -0.87 0.80 -9.22
N VAL A 17 -0.75 -0.53 -9.32
CA VAL A 17 0.58 -1.20 -9.38
C VAL A 17 1.27 -0.92 -10.71
N GLY A 18 0.55 -1.09 -11.84
CA GLY A 18 1.11 -0.84 -13.17
C GLY A 18 1.49 0.63 -13.36
N LEU A 19 0.64 1.55 -12.90
CA LEU A 19 0.94 2.99 -12.94
C LEU A 19 2.16 3.35 -12.09
N ALA A 20 2.29 2.79 -10.88
CA ALA A 20 3.44 3.03 -10.02
C ALA A 20 4.74 2.49 -10.64
N LEU A 21 4.68 1.29 -11.25
CA LEU A 21 5.82 0.67 -11.93
C LEU A 21 6.24 1.48 -13.17
N ALA A 22 5.28 1.81 -14.04
CA ALA A 22 5.55 2.59 -15.25
C ALA A 22 6.14 3.96 -14.90
N ARG A 23 5.58 4.65 -13.90
CA ARG A 23 6.13 5.90 -13.40
C ARG A 23 7.57 5.74 -12.91
N HIS A 24 7.84 4.70 -12.12
CA HIS A 24 9.19 4.48 -11.59
C HIS A 24 10.22 4.21 -12.71
N LEU A 25 9.87 3.38 -13.68
CA LEU A 25 10.73 3.11 -14.83
C LEU A 25 10.98 4.38 -15.66
N ALA A 26 9.96 5.18 -15.91
CA ALA A 26 10.09 6.44 -16.62
C ALA A 26 11.00 7.44 -15.87
N MET A 27 10.91 7.50 -14.54
CA MET A 27 11.82 8.32 -13.71
C MET A 27 13.27 7.84 -13.76
N LEU A 28 13.52 6.57 -14.09
CA LEU A 28 14.84 6.02 -14.36
C LEU A 28 15.32 6.28 -15.81
N GLY A 29 14.58 7.08 -16.58
CA GLY A 29 14.92 7.41 -17.96
C GLY A 29 14.61 6.29 -18.96
N ARG A 30 13.78 5.31 -18.60
CA ARG A 30 13.37 4.24 -19.49
C ARG A 30 12.21 4.67 -20.37
N GLU A 31 12.24 4.25 -21.64
CA GLU A 31 11.10 4.37 -22.53
C GLU A 31 10.08 3.29 -22.20
N VAL A 32 8.89 3.70 -21.75
CA VAL A 32 7.88 2.79 -21.22
C VAL A 32 6.58 2.94 -21.97
N VAL A 33 6.03 1.82 -22.44
CA VAL A 33 4.65 1.74 -22.95
C VAL A 33 3.77 1.08 -21.88
N LEU A 34 2.67 1.74 -21.53
CA LEU A 34 1.65 1.22 -20.63
C LEU A 34 0.40 0.86 -21.45
N LEU A 35 0.00 -0.41 -21.36
CA LEU A 35 -1.17 -0.95 -22.04
C LEU A 35 -2.29 -1.20 -21.04
N GLU A 36 -3.51 -0.78 -21.39
CA GLU A 36 -4.73 -1.03 -20.62
C GLU A 36 -5.81 -1.57 -21.54
N ALA A 37 -6.57 -2.56 -21.06
CA ALA A 37 -7.66 -3.16 -21.83
C ALA A 37 -8.95 -2.32 -21.78
N GLU A 38 -9.13 -1.56 -20.71
CA GLU A 38 -10.28 -0.69 -20.50
C GLU A 38 -10.06 0.70 -21.14
N ASP A 39 -11.12 1.45 -21.28
CA ASP A 39 -11.10 2.82 -21.84
C ASP A 39 -10.48 3.87 -20.91
N ARG A 40 -10.26 3.52 -19.65
CA ARG A 40 -9.68 4.39 -18.61
C ARG A 40 -8.76 3.64 -17.66
N ILE A 41 -7.79 4.36 -17.14
CA ILE A 41 -6.89 3.84 -16.10
C ILE A 41 -7.60 3.72 -14.75
N GLY A 42 -7.20 2.74 -13.93
CA GLY A 42 -7.64 2.59 -12.54
C GLY A 42 -9.07 2.13 -12.33
N THR A 43 -9.80 1.73 -13.37
CA THR A 43 -11.23 1.37 -13.33
C THR A 43 -11.54 0.02 -12.67
N GLY A 44 -10.54 -0.85 -12.54
CA GLY A 44 -10.66 -2.16 -11.89
C GLY A 44 -10.62 -2.08 -10.36
N ILE A 45 -9.89 -3.01 -9.74
CA ILE A 45 -9.75 -3.12 -8.27
C ILE A 45 -9.21 -1.83 -7.64
N SER A 46 -8.39 -1.07 -8.35
CA SER A 46 -7.82 0.19 -7.85
C SER A 46 -8.87 1.25 -7.52
N SER A 47 -10.05 1.21 -8.13
CA SER A 47 -11.19 2.07 -7.79
C SER A 47 -12.19 1.44 -6.80
N ARG A 48 -11.94 0.20 -6.36
CA ARG A 48 -12.84 -0.60 -5.52
C ARG A 48 -12.12 -1.04 -4.24
N ASN A 49 -11.72 -0.09 -3.42
CA ASN A 49 -10.98 -0.34 -2.19
C ASN A 49 -11.61 0.40 -0.99
N SER A 50 -11.12 0.14 0.20
CA SER A 50 -11.62 0.72 1.44
C SER A 50 -11.00 2.09 1.77
N GLU A 51 -10.15 2.63 0.91
CA GLU A 51 -9.42 3.90 1.10
C GLU A 51 -8.56 3.94 2.38
N VAL A 52 -8.24 2.77 2.95
CA VAL A 52 -7.46 2.64 4.18
C VAL A 52 -6.01 2.33 3.86
N ILE A 53 -5.10 3.19 4.31
CA ILE A 53 -3.66 2.92 4.27
C ILE A 53 -3.33 1.90 5.35
N HIS A 54 -2.95 0.68 4.96
CA HIS A 54 -2.67 -0.41 5.88
C HIS A 54 -1.41 -0.14 6.71
N ALA A 55 -1.47 -0.42 8.03
CA ALA A 55 -0.35 -0.23 8.94
C ALA A 55 0.64 -1.42 8.97
N GLY A 56 0.21 -2.63 8.57
CA GLY A 56 1.07 -3.83 8.62
C GLY A 56 1.01 -4.61 9.94
N ILE A 57 0.06 -4.28 10.83
CA ILE A 57 -0.03 -4.85 12.20
C ILE A 57 -0.50 -6.31 12.25
N TYR A 58 -1.22 -6.78 11.22
CA TYR A 58 -1.88 -8.09 11.22
C TYR A 58 -1.03 -9.23 10.66
N TYR A 59 0.07 -8.92 9.97
CA TYR A 59 0.79 -9.90 9.19
C TYR A 59 1.91 -10.57 10.00
N PRO A 60 2.24 -11.85 9.70
CA PRO A 60 3.35 -12.52 10.34
C PRO A 60 4.65 -11.74 10.18
N LYS A 61 5.46 -11.71 11.23
CA LYS A 61 6.79 -11.09 11.20
C LYS A 61 7.60 -11.63 10.01
N ASP A 62 8.41 -10.76 9.42
CA ASP A 62 9.31 -11.05 8.30
C ASP A 62 8.63 -11.47 6.99
N SER A 63 7.30 -11.60 6.96
CA SER A 63 6.60 -11.81 5.71
C SER A 63 6.78 -10.63 4.75
N LEU A 64 6.85 -10.92 3.45
CA LEU A 64 6.93 -9.88 2.42
C LEU A 64 5.78 -8.88 2.57
N LYS A 65 4.59 -9.37 2.92
CA LYS A 65 3.40 -8.54 3.13
C LYS A 65 3.55 -7.59 4.32
N ALA A 66 4.10 -8.04 5.46
CA ALA A 66 4.38 -7.17 6.60
C ALA A 66 5.39 -6.07 6.23
N ARG A 67 6.53 -6.47 5.65
CA ARG A 67 7.59 -5.55 5.23
C ARG A 67 7.10 -4.49 4.25
N LEU A 68 6.39 -4.92 3.19
CA LEU A 68 5.88 -4.00 2.17
C LEU A 68 4.75 -3.10 2.68
N CYS A 69 3.88 -3.59 3.58
CA CYS A 69 2.86 -2.75 4.20
C CYS A 69 3.46 -1.66 5.07
N VAL A 70 4.43 -1.97 5.93
CA VAL A 70 5.07 -0.98 6.80
C VAL A 70 5.86 0.05 5.98
N ALA A 71 6.67 -0.40 5.04
CA ALA A 71 7.42 0.49 4.15
C ALA A 71 6.49 1.33 3.25
N GLY A 72 5.48 0.70 2.67
CA GLY A 72 4.50 1.35 1.80
C GLY A 72 3.64 2.37 2.53
N ASN A 73 3.26 2.12 3.79
CA ASN A 73 2.55 3.08 4.63
C ASN A 73 3.33 4.40 4.72
N ARG A 74 4.61 4.33 5.10
CA ARG A 74 5.49 5.50 5.23
C ARG A 74 5.67 6.22 3.89
N ALA A 75 5.95 5.44 2.83
CA ALA A 75 6.16 5.98 1.48
C ALA A 75 4.89 6.65 0.94
N LEU A 76 3.71 6.08 1.18
CA LEU A 76 2.45 6.63 0.68
C LEU A 76 2.07 7.94 1.36
N TYR A 77 2.27 8.07 2.68
CA TYR A 77 2.08 9.35 3.37
C TYR A 77 3.03 10.44 2.82
N ALA A 78 4.29 10.11 2.63
CA ALA A 78 5.26 11.04 2.06
C ALA A 78 4.89 11.42 0.62
N TYR A 79 4.47 10.45 -0.18
CA TYR A 79 4.02 10.67 -1.56
C TYR A 79 2.79 11.58 -1.62
N CYS A 80 1.77 11.31 -0.81
CA CYS A 80 0.55 12.11 -0.76
C CYS A 80 0.85 13.57 -0.39
N ALA A 81 1.70 13.78 0.61
CA ALA A 81 2.11 15.12 1.02
C ALA A 81 2.88 15.85 -0.10
N ALA A 82 3.82 15.17 -0.77
CA ALA A 82 4.64 15.75 -1.82
C ALA A 82 3.85 16.08 -3.11
N HIS A 83 2.74 15.38 -3.36
CA HIS A 83 1.95 15.51 -4.59
C HIS A 83 0.58 16.15 -4.38
N GLY A 84 0.27 16.68 -3.19
CA GLY A 84 -1.01 17.31 -2.89
C GLY A 84 -2.20 16.35 -2.90
N VAL A 85 -1.97 15.06 -2.67
CA VAL A 85 -3.03 14.05 -2.59
C VAL A 85 -3.68 14.12 -1.22
N GLY A 86 -5.01 14.35 -1.18
CA GLY A 86 -5.76 14.42 0.07
C GLY A 86 -5.66 13.13 0.86
N HIS A 87 -5.25 13.22 2.13
CA HIS A 87 -5.13 12.09 3.04
C HIS A 87 -5.27 12.54 4.49
N ARG A 88 -5.58 11.59 5.39
CA ARG A 88 -5.73 11.88 6.81
C ARG A 88 -5.16 10.73 7.65
N ARG A 89 -4.38 11.05 8.68
CA ARG A 89 -4.00 10.11 9.75
C ARG A 89 -5.07 10.11 10.85
N CYS A 90 -6.19 9.48 10.60
CA CYS A 90 -7.30 9.44 11.57
C CYS A 90 -7.13 8.34 12.64
N GLY A 91 -6.15 7.47 12.50
CA GLY A 91 -5.95 6.34 13.39
C GLY A 91 -6.99 5.23 13.20
N LYS A 92 -6.95 4.24 14.09
CA LYS A 92 -7.87 3.11 14.14
C LYS A 92 -7.98 2.64 15.59
N LEU A 93 -9.20 2.38 16.04
CA LEU A 93 -9.46 1.71 17.32
C LEU A 93 -9.65 0.21 17.07
N ILE A 94 -9.03 -0.61 17.90
CA ILE A 94 -9.26 -2.04 17.98
C ILE A 94 -9.66 -2.33 19.42
N VAL A 95 -10.86 -2.84 19.61
CA VAL A 95 -11.51 -2.93 20.91
C VAL A 95 -11.74 -4.38 21.28
N ALA A 96 -11.38 -4.76 22.51
CA ALA A 96 -11.85 -5.96 23.17
C ALA A 96 -13.17 -5.63 23.89
N THR A 97 -14.23 -6.35 23.59
CA THR A 97 -15.55 -6.15 24.21
C THR A 97 -15.80 -7.06 25.41
N ASP A 98 -14.92 -8.04 25.60
CA ASP A 98 -14.93 -8.95 26.75
C ASP A 98 -13.50 -9.46 27.07
N ALA A 99 -13.35 -10.08 28.24
CA ALA A 99 -12.06 -10.57 28.73
C ALA A 99 -11.39 -11.62 27.82
N SER A 100 -12.15 -12.41 27.07
CA SER A 100 -11.59 -13.44 26.17
C SER A 100 -10.83 -12.85 25.00
N GLN A 101 -11.10 -11.59 24.65
CA GLN A 101 -10.48 -10.87 23.53
C GLN A 101 -9.22 -10.11 23.93
N LEU A 102 -8.89 -10.02 25.23
CA LEU A 102 -7.70 -9.31 25.71
C LEU A 102 -6.40 -9.98 25.21
N GLU A 103 -6.29 -11.30 25.34
CA GLU A 103 -5.10 -12.03 24.90
C GLU A 103 -4.86 -11.89 23.37
N PRO A 104 -5.85 -12.07 22.48
CA PRO A 104 -5.72 -11.71 21.07
C PRO A 104 -5.25 -10.27 20.82
N LEU A 105 -5.69 -9.32 21.63
CA LEU A 105 -5.31 -7.91 21.50
C LEU A 105 -3.84 -7.69 21.88
N HIS A 106 -3.36 -8.32 22.97
CA HIS A 106 -1.94 -8.32 23.34
C HIS A 106 -1.05 -8.96 22.27
N GLN A 107 -1.49 -10.09 21.70
CA GLN A 107 -0.76 -10.75 20.61
C GLN A 107 -0.69 -9.88 19.35
N LEU A 108 -1.76 -9.15 19.03
CA LEU A 108 -1.77 -8.21 17.93
C LEU A 108 -0.75 -7.07 18.15
N ARG A 109 -0.70 -6.52 19.37
CA ARG A 109 0.29 -5.50 19.74
C ARG A 109 1.72 -6.03 19.59
N GLY A 110 2.02 -7.20 20.14
CA GLY A 110 3.34 -7.81 20.01
C GLY A 110 3.75 -8.07 18.55
N ARG A 111 2.79 -8.48 17.71
CA ARG A 111 3.01 -8.64 16.27
C ARG A 111 3.30 -7.33 15.56
N ALA A 112 2.57 -6.28 15.89
CA ALA A 112 2.79 -4.95 15.34
C ALA A 112 4.17 -4.41 15.71
N GLU A 113 4.58 -4.52 16.97
CA GLU A 113 5.91 -4.15 17.46
C GLU A 113 7.01 -4.93 16.72
N ALA A 114 6.82 -6.25 16.55
CA ALA A 114 7.74 -7.10 15.80
C ALA A 114 7.88 -6.72 14.31
N ASN A 115 6.84 -6.10 13.74
CA ASN A 115 6.84 -5.56 12.37
C ASN A 115 7.38 -4.12 12.27
N GLY A 116 7.78 -3.50 13.39
CA GLY A 116 8.31 -2.14 13.42
C GLY A 116 7.21 -1.05 13.41
N VAL A 117 5.99 -1.40 13.85
CA VAL A 117 4.89 -0.46 14.11
C VAL A 117 4.88 -0.17 15.60
N ALA A 118 5.41 0.98 16.01
CA ALA A 118 5.66 1.33 17.41
C ALA A 118 4.69 2.40 17.97
N ASP A 119 3.74 2.86 17.17
CA ASP A 119 2.82 3.95 17.51
C ASP A 119 1.44 3.46 17.99
N LEU A 120 1.35 2.20 18.43
CA LEU A 120 0.16 1.67 19.08
C LEU A 120 0.09 2.13 20.55
N LEU A 121 -1.02 2.75 20.89
CA LEU A 121 -1.33 3.13 22.27
C LEU A 121 -2.30 2.11 22.87
N TRP A 122 -1.96 1.63 24.07
CA TRP A 122 -2.89 0.87 24.87
C TRP A 122 -3.79 1.84 25.64
N LEU A 123 -5.09 1.65 25.54
CA LEU A 123 -6.07 2.45 26.24
C LEU A 123 -6.83 1.54 27.21
N GLU A 124 -6.99 1.99 28.43
CA GLU A 124 -7.86 1.38 29.44
C GLU A 124 -9.28 1.92 29.27
N ALA A 125 -10.28 1.11 29.62
CA ALA A 125 -11.68 1.48 29.54
C ALA A 125 -12.09 2.40 30.72
#